data_c7eb46cf801cc88a332f83163ef73a7b
#
_entry.id   c7eb46cf801cc88a332f83163ef73a7b
#
_cell.length_a   1.000
_cell.length_b   1.000
_cell.length_c   1.000
_cell.angle_alpha   90.00
_cell.angle_beta   90.00
_cell.angle_gamma   90.00
#
_symmetry.space_group_name_H-M   'P 1'
#
loop_
_entity.id
_entity.type
_entity.pdbx_description
1 polymer ?
#
loop_
_entity_poly.entity_id
_entity_poly.type
_entity_poly.pdbx_seq_one_letter_code
_entity_poly.pdbx_strand_id
1 'polypeptide(L)'
;VPLLAVNGEDVAPLMSGYSEKNGLEEFVYHYRVAGDGPGTYSCVPRLSFGGREFAAEPYVVTVKPASAAVSFGRWWLYVPVGALLALWGAVFVRDHTVAAGRNAVVSRFSWRGYMLLALALLFVGFSAVFLCLLFAPGAKPFALYLAAAVMLFGSCWLVFGELRRSAVRLCLDAGTLCVTPYMGLGMTRRYDMHDFDGVTTSVLVSRGEVYEYRYLLKGGRREVRLSSCYLKNYARLSTAIGACCPDRGERPRDFWLELKELFR
;
A
#
# COMPACT_ATOMS: atom_id res chain seq x y z
N VAL A 1 -11.55 -26.80 -46.53
CA VAL A 1 -10.68 -26.52 -45.38
C VAL A 1 -10.35 -25.04 -45.43
N PRO A 2 -10.55 -24.27 -44.39
CA PRO A 2 -10.13 -22.89 -44.31
C PRO A 2 -8.60 -22.81 -44.10
N LEU A 3 -7.95 -21.95 -44.87
CA LEU A 3 -6.52 -21.67 -44.79
C LEU A 3 -6.32 -20.15 -44.78
N LEU A 4 -5.28 -19.69 -44.10
CA LEU A 4 -4.87 -18.30 -44.13
C LEU A 4 -3.50 -18.22 -44.82
N ALA A 5 -3.43 -17.63 -45.98
CA ALA A 5 -2.14 -17.36 -46.59
C ALA A 5 -1.53 -16.10 -45.99
N VAL A 6 -0.37 -16.22 -45.32
CA VAL A 6 0.36 -15.11 -44.73
C VAL A 6 1.66 -14.94 -45.51
N ASN A 7 1.83 -13.80 -46.14
CA ASN A 7 2.96 -13.52 -47.06
C ASN A 7 3.19 -14.61 -48.12
N GLY A 8 2.09 -15.31 -48.51
CA GLY A 8 2.12 -16.39 -49.50
C GLY A 8 2.28 -17.81 -48.96
N GLU A 9 2.51 -17.98 -47.65
CA GLU A 9 2.53 -19.29 -46.99
C GLU A 9 1.19 -19.64 -46.37
N ASP A 10 0.69 -20.85 -46.59
CA ASP A 10 -0.59 -21.29 -46.06
C ASP A 10 -0.46 -21.77 -44.61
N VAL A 11 -1.24 -21.16 -43.73
CA VAL A 11 -1.30 -21.46 -42.32
C VAL A 11 -2.63 -22.15 -42.00
N ALA A 12 -2.57 -23.32 -41.37
CA ALA A 12 -3.77 -24.04 -40.94
C ALA A 12 -4.33 -23.43 -39.63
N PRO A 13 -5.66 -23.48 -39.41
CA PRO A 13 -6.27 -23.01 -38.18
C PRO A 13 -5.87 -23.89 -37.01
N LEU A 14 -5.55 -23.25 -35.88
CA LEU A 14 -5.29 -23.92 -34.59
C LEU A 14 -6.57 -24.37 -33.89
N MET A 15 -7.61 -23.55 -34.03
CA MET A 15 -8.90 -23.73 -33.34
C MET A 15 -10.01 -23.15 -34.19
N SER A 16 -11.16 -23.84 -34.20
CA SER A 16 -12.37 -23.34 -34.82
C SER A 16 -13.46 -23.21 -33.77
N GLY A 17 -14.23 -22.13 -33.81
CA GLY A 17 -15.42 -21.88 -32.99
C GLY A 17 -16.61 -21.67 -33.85
N TYR A 18 -17.80 -22.03 -33.31
CA TYR A 18 -19.08 -21.73 -33.91
C TYR A 18 -19.82 -20.73 -33.01
N SER A 19 -20.39 -19.72 -33.64
CA SER A 19 -21.20 -18.70 -32.96
C SER A 19 -22.40 -18.36 -33.84
N GLU A 20 -23.57 -18.26 -33.23
CA GLU A 20 -24.75 -17.74 -33.88
C GLU A 20 -24.99 -16.30 -33.40
N LYS A 21 -24.98 -15.36 -34.33
CA LYS A 21 -25.21 -13.95 -34.04
C LYS A 21 -26.19 -13.35 -35.04
N ASN A 22 -27.29 -12.80 -34.52
CA ASN A 22 -28.37 -12.18 -35.34
C ASN A 22 -29.02 -13.12 -36.37
N GLY A 23 -29.12 -14.41 -36.04
CA GLY A 23 -29.66 -15.41 -36.97
C GLY A 23 -28.75 -15.82 -38.14
N LEU A 24 -27.50 -15.41 -38.07
CA LEU A 24 -26.43 -15.82 -38.98
C LEU A 24 -25.45 -16.75 -38.27
N GLU A 25 -25.14 -17.86 -38.94
CA GLU A 25 -24.10 -18.78 -38.49
C GLU A 25 -22.72 -18.20 -38.78
N GLU A 26 -21.93 -18.01 -37.79
CA GLU A 26 -20.55 -17.47 -37.87
C GLU A 26 -19.53 -18.53 -37.45
N PHE A 27 -18.61 -18.86 -38.33
CA PHE A 27 -17.49 -19.73 -38.03
C PHE A 27 -16.23 -18.88 -37.79
N VAL A 28 -15.68 -18.95 -36.58
CA VAL A 28 -14.48 -18.22 -36.19
C VAL A 28 -13.29 -19.17 -36.19
N TYR A 29 -12.26 -18.81 -36.94
CA TYR A 29 -11.03 -19.58 -37.03
C TYR A 29 -9.87 -18.78 -36.43
N HIS A 30 -9.11 -19.41 -35.54
CA HIS A 30 -7.93 -18.83 -34.93
C HIS A 30 -6.67 -19.40 -35.60
N TYR A 31 -5.81 -18.53 -36.06
CA TYR A 31 -4.55 -18.90 -36.69
C TYR A 31 -3.38 -18.44 -35.85
N ARG A 32 -2.35 -19.28 -35.70
CA ARG A 32 -1.06 -18.86 -35.17
C ARG A 32 -0.12 -18.57 -36.35
N VAL A 33 0.12 -17.31 -36.56
CA VAL A 33 1.15 -16.89 -37.52
C VAL A 33 2.48 -16.98 -36.80
N ALA A 34 3.39 -17.85 -37.25
CA ALA A 34 4.77 -17.86 -36.84
C ALA A 34 5.40 -16.61 -37.44
N GLY A 35 5.36 -15.49 -36.72
CA GLY A 35 5.93 -14.24 -37.21
C GLY A 35 7.38 -14.10 -36.82
N ASP A 36 8.21 -13.70 -37.74
CA ASP A 36 9.64 -13.39 -37.52
C ASP A 36 9.85 -12.05 -36.80
N GLY A 37 8.84 -11.58 -36.05
CA GLY A 37 8.90 -10.36 -35.28
C GLY A 37 7.95 -9.25 -35.75
N PRO A 38 8.18 -8.00 -35.31
CA PRO A 38 7.40 -6.86 -35.74
C PRO A 38 7.53 -6.62 -37.24
N GLY A 39 6.40 -6.40 -37.91
CA GLY A 39 6.39 -6.20 -39.35
C GLY A 39 4.97 -6.06 -39.91
N THR A 40 4.89 -5.93 -41.20
CA THR A 40 3.63 -5.85 -41.95
C THR A 40 3.42 -7.16 -42.69
N TYR A 41 2.30 -7.82 -42.43
CA TYR A 41 1.95 -9.12 -42.99
C TYR A 41 0.75 -8.97 -43.90
N SER A 42 0.84 -9.48 -45.13
CA SER A 42 -0.28 -9.59 -46.06
C SER A 42 -1.03 -10.92 -45.79
N CYS A 43 -2.29 -10.84 -45.43
CA CYS A 43 -3.11 -11.99 -45.08
C CYS A 43 -4.23 -12.17 -46.13
N VAL A 44 -4.33 -13.36 -46.70
CA VAL A 44 -5.38 -13.71 -47.67
C VAL A 44 -6.12 -14.93 -47.14
N PRO A 45 -7.38 -14.80 -46.71
CA PRO A 45 -8.22 -15.93 -46.33
C PRO A 45 -8.53 -16.77 -47.59
N ARG A 46 -8.34 -18.08 -47.49
CA ARG A 46 -8.66 -19.05 -48.55
C ARG A 46 -9.58 -20.13 -48.01
N LEU A 47 -10.53 -20.54 -48.78
CA LEU A 47 -11.44 -21.63 -48.45
C LEU A 47 -11.45 -22.62 -49.63
N SER A 48 -11.08 -23.87 -49.36
CA SER A 48 -11.23 -24.94 -50.31
C SER A 48 -12.48 -25.76 -50.00
N PHE A 49 -13.45 -25.79 -50.94
CA PHE A 49 -14.70 -26.51 -50.81
C PHE A 49 -15.10 -27.13 -52.14
N GLY A 50 -15.38 -28.44 -52.17
CA GLY A 50 -15.81 -29.15 -53.35
C GLY A 50 -14.83 -29.12 -54.50
N GLY A 51 -13.51 -29.07 -54.24
CA GLY A 51 -12.46 -28.98 -55.28
C GLY A 51 -12.31 -27.59 -55.90
N ARG A 52 -13.00 -26.58 -55.37
CA ARG A 52 -12.86 -25.17 -55.77
C ARG A 52 -12.19 -24.39 -54.67
N GLU A 53 -11.31 -23.46 -55.03
CA GLU A 53 -10.70 -22.52 -54.09
C GLU A 53 -11.40 -21.16 -54.20
N PHE A 54 -11.69 -20.60 -53.03
CA PHE A 54 -12.24 -19.26 -52.87
C PHE A 54 -11.19 -18.46 -52.07
N ALA A 55 -10.81 -17.32 -52.59
CA ALA A 55 -9.94 -16.39 -51.90
C ALA A 55 -10.71 -15.09 -51.60
N ALA A 56 -10.59 -14.58 -50.37
CA ALA A 56 -11.12 -13.27 -50.05
C ALA A 56 -10.10 -12.17 -50.43
N GLU A 57 -10.54 -10.92 -50.33
CA GLU A 57 -9.63 -9.79 -50.52
C GLU A 57 -8.48 -9.80 -49.52
N PRO A 58 -7.24 -9.52 -49.94
CA PRO A 58 -6.10 -9.45 -49.06
C PRO A 58 -6.27 -8.29 -48.06
N TYR A 59 -5.95 -8.54 -46.79
CA TYR A 59 -5.87 -7.49 -45.80
C TYR A 59 -4.47 -7.45 -45.17
N VAL A 60 -4.08 -6.29 -44.67
CA VAL A 60 -2.75 -6.05 -44.14
C VAL A 60 -2.82 -5.94 -42.60
N VAL A 61 -2.05 -6.78 -41.92
CA VAL A 61 -1.89 -6.75 -40.45
C VAL A 61 -0.51 -6.19 -40.12
N THR A 62 -0.49 -5.10 -39.38
CA THR A 62 0.79 -4.55 -38.86
C THR A 62 0.99 -4.99 -37.42
N VAL A 63 1.99 -5.85 -37.21
CA VAL A 63 2.43 -6.25 -35.86
C VAL A 63 3.44 -5.22 -35.36
N LYS A 64 3.05 -4.44 -34.38
CA LYS A 64 3.96 -3.48 -33.76
C LYS A 64 4.96 -4.22 -32.88
N PRO A 65 6.22 -3.74 -32.78
CA PRO A 65 7.17 -4.27 -31.82
C PRO A 65 6.54 -4.18 -30.43
N ALA A 66 6.66 -5.23 -29.64
CA ALA A 66 6.31 -5.16 -28.22
C ALA A 66 7.07 -3.97 -27.65
N SER A 67 6.33 -2.93 -27.25
CA SER A 67 6.96 -1.70 -26.79
C SER A 67 7.96 -2.05 -25.69
N ALA A 68 9.18 -1.52 -25.75
CA ALA A 68 10.23 -1.73 -24.75
C ALA A 68 9.77 -1.41 -23.30
N ALA A 69 8.62 -0.76 -23.15
CA ALA A 69 7.93 -0.58 -21.89
C ALA A 69 7.60 -1.89 -21.13
N VAL A 70 7.54 -3.04 -21.83
CA VAL A 70 7.29 -4.35 -21.20
C VAL A 70 8.56 -4.93 -20.56
N SER A 71 9.75 -4.61 -21.08
CA SER A 71 11.02 -5.08 -20.50
C SER A 71 11.48 -4.23 -19.31
N PHE A 72 11.08 -2.95 -19.23
CA PHE A 72 11.29 -2.09 -18.07
C PHE A 72 10.38 -2.49 -16.88
N GLY A 73 9.37 -3.36 -17.11
CA GLY A 73 8.26 -3.63 -16.22
C GLY A 73 8.57 -4.42 -14.95
N ARG A 74 9.77 -4.97 -14.77
CA ARG A 74 10.06 -5.76 -13.57
C ARG A 74 10.94 -5.03 -12.54
N TRP A 75 11.90 -4.25 -12.97
CA TRP A 75 12.85 -3.58 -12.08
C TRP A 75 12.24 -2.48 -11.22
N TRP A 76 11.33 -1.69 -11.76
CA TRP A 76 10.69 -0.60 -11.03
C TRP A 76 9.78 -1.08 -9.88
N LEU A 77 9.32 -2.35 -9.91
CA LEU A 77 8.59 -2.95 -8.80
C LEU A 77 9.51 -3.35 -7.64
N TYR A 78 10.73 -3.79 -7.93
CA TYR A 78 11.68 -4.22 -6.88
C TYR A 78 12.31 -3.04 -6.14
N VAL A 79 12.52 -1.91 -6.81
CA VAL A 79 13.11 -0.72 -6.19
C VAL A 79 12.25 -0.19 -5.02
N PRO A 80 10.94 0.07 -5.17
CA PRO A 80 10.11 0.52 -4.05
C PRO A 80 10.00 -0.54 -2.96
N VAL A 81 9.90 -1.83 -3.30
CA VAL A 81 9.87 -2.90 -2.30
C VAL A 81 11.18 -2.94 -1.51
N GLY A 82 12.32 -2.86 -2.19
CA GLY A 82 13.63 -2.77 -1.54
C GLY A 82 13.76 -1.54 -0.64
N ALA A 83 13.29 -0.38 -1.09
CA ALA A 83 13.28 0.86 -0.30
C ALA A 83 12.40 0.75 0.95
N LEU A 84 11.21 0.13 0.83
CA LEU A 84 10.31 -0.08 1.96
C LEU A 84 10.92 -1.06 3.00
N LEU A 85 11.56 -2.13 2.53
CA LEU A 85 12.27 -3.07 3.40
C LEU A 85 13.48 -2.42 4.09
N ALA A 86 14.25 -1.61 3.36
CA ALA A 86 15.38 -0.86 3.91
C ALA A 86 14.92 0.13 4.98
N LEU A 87 13.82 0.84 4.75
CA LEU A 87 13.22 1.75 5.72
C LEU A 87 12.76 1.01 6.98
N TRP A 88 12.09 -0.13 6.82
CA TRP A 88 11.67 -0.97 7.93
C TRP A 88 12.89 -1.47 8.74
N GLY A 89 13.93 -1.96 8.06
CA GLY A 89 15.19 -2.39 8.68
C GLY A 89 15.91 -1.25 9.40
N ALA A 90 15.95 -0.06 8.82
CA ALA A 90 16.56 1.12 9.44
C ALA A 90 15.88 1.52 10.75
N VAL A 91 14.53 1.48 10.80
CA VAL A 91 13.77 1.72 12.04
C VAL A 91 14.07 0.66 13.08
N PHE A 92 14.13 -0.61 12.67
CA PHE A 92 14.43 -1.73 13.56
C PHE A 92 15.84 -1.59 14.16
N VAL A 93 16.86 -1.35 13.35
CA VAL A 93 18.25 -1.14 13.81
C VAL A 93 18.32 0.06 14.74
N ARG A 94 17.74 1.19 14.36
CA ARG A 94 17.72 2.41 15.17
C ARG A 94 17.06 2.21 16.53
N ASP A 95 15.97 1.44 16.61
CA ASP A 95 15.30 1.18 17.90
C ASP A 95 16.19 0.34 18.85
N HIS A 96 17.01 -0.55 18.29
CA HIS A 96 17.89 -1.41 19.07
C HIS A 96 19.24 -0.75 19.43
N THR A 97 19.72 0.18 18.61
CA THR A 97 21.05 0.81 18.80
C THR A 97 21.03 2.09 19.64
N VAL A 98 19.88 2.77 19.76
CA VAL A 98 19.82 3.99 20.58
C VAL A 98 19.96 3.65 22.05
N ALA A 99 21.11 3.98 22.59
CA ALA A 99 21.36 3.91 24.01
C ALA A 99 20.59 5.02 24.74
N ALA A 100 19.86 4.65 25.79
CA ALA A 100 19.31 5.64 26.71
C ALA A 100 20.45 6.26 27.52
N GLY A 101 20.45 7.57 27.71
CA GLY A 101 21.32 8.22 28.73
C GLY A 101 21.04 7.60 30.12
N ARG A 102 21.98 7.76 31.06
CA ARG A 102 21.90 7.10 32.37
C ARG A 102 20.54 7.28 33.10
N ASN A 103 19.89 8.41 32.92
CA ASN A 103 18.62 8.75 33.57
C ASN A 103 17.42 8.88 32.61
N ALA A 104 17.64 8.73 31.31
CA ALA A 104 16.58 8.89 30.31
C ALA A 104 15.75 7.62 30.14
N VAL A 105 14.43 7.77 30.12
CA VAL A 105 13.49 6.69 29.81
C VAL A 105 13.10 6.81 28.35
N VAL A 106 13.61 5.92 27.50
CA VAL A 106 13.32 5.88 26.06
C VAL A 106 12.31 4.80 25.75
N SER A 107 11.33 5.11 24.90
CA SER A 107 10.36 4.13 24.43
C SER A 107 11.04 3.05 23.60
N ARG A 108 10.57 1.82 23.76
CA ARG A 108 10.91 0.67 22.91
C ARG A 108 9.65 0.13 22.26
N PHE A 109 9.74 -0.17 20.98
CA PHE A 109 8.57 -0.65 20.25
C PHE A 109 8.35 -2.15 20.49
N SER A 110 7.06 -2.52 20.56
CA SER A 110 6.62 -3.90 20.57
C SER A 110 6.63 -4.49 19.15
N TRP A 111 6.51 -5.81 19.04
CA TRP A 111 6.30 -6.47 17.74
C TRP A 111 5.11 -5.88 16.96
N ARG A 112 4.03 -5.52 17.65
CA ARG A 112 2.84 -4.89 17.05
C ARG A 112 3.14 -3.52 16.44
N GLY A 113 4.07 -2.76 17.02
CA GLY A 113 4.57 -1.51 16.42
C GLY A 113 5.27 -1.74 15.08
N TYR A 114 6.12 -2.75 14.99
CA TYR A 114 6.77 -3.12 13.73
C TYR A 114 5.81 -3.67 12.70
N MET A 115 4.80 -4.44 13.11
CA MET A 115 3.73 -4.89 12.21
C MET A 115 2.88 -3.73 11.70
N LEU A 116 2.59 -2.72 12.53
CA LEU A 116 1.91 -1.51 12.07
C LEU A 116 2.71 -0.78 10.99
N LEU A 117 4.03 -0.64 11.19
CA LEU A 117 4.92 -0.05 10.18
C LEU A 117 4.90 -0.87 8.89
N ALA A 118 5.06 -2.18 8.97
CA ALA A 118 5.04 -3.06 7.81
C ALA A 118 3.71 -2.96 7.05
N LEU A 119 2.59 -2.93 7.77
CA LEU A 119 1.26 -2.79 7.18
C LEU A 119 1.10 -1.41 6.50
N ALA A 120 1.55 -0.33 7.13
CA ALA A 120 1.50 1.00 6.54
C ALA A 120 2.32 1.08 5.25
N LEU A 121 3.55 0.53 5.23
CA LEU A 121 4.40 0.47 4.06
C LEU A 121 3.78 -0.37 2.94
N LEU A 122 3.15 -1.49 3.28
CA LEU A 122 2.45 -2.36 2.33
C LEU A 122 1.26 -1.62 1.68
N PHE A 123 0.45 -0.92 2.47
CA PHE A 123 -0.67 -0.12 1.94
C PHE A 123 -0.19 1.01 1.03
N VAL A 124 0.89 1.71 1.40
CA VAL A 124 1.51 2.75 0.56
C VAL A 124 2.01 2.15 -0.75
N GLY A 125 2.69 0.99 -0.69
CA GLY A 125 3.15 0.28 -1.88
C GLY A 125 2.01 -0.12 -2.82
N PHE A 126 0.94 -0.73 -2.29
CA PHE A 126 -0.24 -1.05 -3.09
C PHE A 126 -0.94 0.17 -3.66
N SER A 127 -1.07 1.25 -2.87
CA SER A 127 -1.64 2.50 -3.37
C SER A 127 -0.87 3.03 -4.57
N ALA A 128 0.46 3.00 -4.54
CA ALA A 128 1.29 3.42 -5.66
C ALA A 128 1.05 2.53 -6.90
N VAL A 129 0.96 1.21 -6.72
CA VAL A 129 0.67 0.28 -7.83
C VAL A 129 -0.72 0.55 -8.43
N PHE A 130 -1.76 0.68 -7.60
CA PHE A 130 -3.10 0.98 -8.09
C PHE A 130 -3.18 2.33 -8.81
N LEU A 131 -2.50 3.35 -8.31
CA LEU A 131 -2.40 4.65 -9.00
C LEU A 131 -1.72 4.50 -10.36
N CYS A 132 -0.59 3.80 -10.45
CA CYS A 132 0.07 3.53 -11.73
C CYS A 132 -0.85 2.80 -12.72
N LEU A 133 -1.64 1.82 -12.25
CA LEU A 133 -2.61 1.11 -13.08
C LEU A 133 -3.75 2.03 -13.57
N LEU A 134 -4.20 3.00 -12.76
CA LEU A 134 -5.20 3.98 -13.18
C LEU A 134 -4.70 4.91 -14.28
N PHE A 135 -3.42 5.30 -14.25
CA PHE A 135 -2.81 6.15 -15.27
C PHE A 135 -2.35 5.38 -16.53
N ALA A 136 -2.36 4.03 -16.51
CA ALA A 136 -2.04 3.25 -17.69
C ALA A 136 -3.11 3.45 -18.78
N PRO A 137 -2.77 3.42 -20.07
CA PRO A 137 -3.73 3.60 -21.17
C PRO A 137 -4.79 2.49 -21.21
N GLY A 138 -6.01 2.81 -21.65
CA GLY A 138 -7.13 1.90 -21.83
C GLY A 138 -8.26 2.12 -20.83
N ALA A 139 -9.45 1.56 -21.15
CA ALA A 139 -10.63 1.62 -20.28
C ALA A 139 -10.40 0.83 -18.98
N LYS A 140 -10.80 1.39 -17.86
CA LYS A 140 -10.61 0.79 -16.53
C LYS A 140 -11.96 0.33 -15.95
N PRO A 141 -12.00 -0.86 -15.36
CA PRO A 141 -13.19 -1.30 -14.64
C PRO A 141 -13.41 -0.44 -13.39
N PHE A 142 -14.67 -0.19 -13.04
CA PHE A 142 -15.05 0.58 -11.84
C PHE A 142 -14.40 0.02 -10.55
N ALA A 143 -14.28 -1.31 -10.46
CA ALA A 143 -13.63 -1.97 -9.32
C ALA A 143 -12.19 -1.50 -9.08
N LEU A 144 -11.43 -1.11 -10.12
CA LEU A 144 -10.08 -0.59 -9.99
C LEU A 144 -10.05 0.78 -9.29
N TYR A 145 -10.99 1.67 -9.63
CA TYR A 145 -11.12 2.98 -8.96
C TYR A 145 -11.48 2.82 -7.49
N LEU A 146 -12.42 1.91 -7.19
CA LEU A 146 -12.82 1.61 -5.82
C LEU A 146 -11.65 1.04 -5.01
N ALA A 147 -10.92 0.07 -5.57
CA ALA A 147 -9.75 -0.52 -4.92
C ALA A 147 -8.65 0.54 -4.66
N ALA A 148 -8.36 1.40 -5.63
CA ALA A 148 -7.40 2.49 -5.47
C ALA A 148 -7.83 3.46 -4.35
N ALA A 149 -9.11 3.84 -4.30
CA ALA A 149 -9.64 4.72 -3.27
C ALA A 149 -9.53 4.10 -1.86
N VAL A 150 -9.88 2.81 -1.71
CA VAL A 150 -9.77 2.08 -0.44
C VAL A 150 -8.31 1.98 0.00
N MET A 151 -7.39 1.65 -0.92
CA MET A 151 -5.96 1.56 -0.60
C MET A 151 -5.37 2.91 -0.23
N LEU A 152 -5.72 3.97 -0.94
CA LEU A 152 -5.27 5.33 -0.64
C LEU A 152 -5.80 5.81 0.72
N PHE A 153 -7.08 5.60 1.01
CA PHE A 153 -7.67 5.93 2.29
C PHE A 153 -7.00 5.15 3.43
N GLY A 154 -6.81 3.84 3.27
CA GLY A 154 -6.12 2.99 4.24
C GLY A 154 -4.69 3.45 4.49
N SER A 155 -3.95 3.84 3.44
CA SER A 155 -2.60 4.39 3.55
C SER A 155 -2.59 5.69 4.36
N CYS A 156 -3.47 6.62 4.04
CA CYS A 156 -3.60 7.88 4.76
C CYS A 156 -3.95 7.65 6.24
N TRP A 157 -4.89 6.76 6.51
CA TRP A 157 -5.28 6.39 7.87
C TRP A 157 -4.11 5.78 8.67
N LEU A 158 -3.42 4.80 8.10
CA LEU A 158 -2.32 4.12 8.78
C LEU A 158 -1.12 5.05 9.00
N VAL A 159 -0.74 5.84 8.00
CA VAL A 159 0.43 6.72 8.07
C VAL A 159 0.15 7.93 8.96
N PHE A 160 -0.89 8.69 8.68
CA PHE A 160 -1.17 9.95 9.38
C PHE A 160 -1.97 9.75 10.68
N GLY A 161 -2.82 8.73 10.75
CA GLY A 161 -3.60 8.41 11.92
C GLY A 161 -2.80 7.61 12.94
N GLU A 162 -2.53 6.36 12.63
CA GLU A 162 -1.97 5.44 13.62
C GLU A 162 -0.45 5.57 13.76
N LEU A 163 0.32 5.55 12.66
CA LEU A 163 1.78 5.55 12.74
C LEU A 163 2.34 6.88 13.30
N ARG A 164 1.77 8.00 12.87
CA ARG A 164 2.17 9.33 13.34
C ARG A 164 1.89 9.55 14.83
N ARG A 165 0.76 9.05 15.33
CA ARG A 165 0.23 9.39 16.67
C ARG A 165 0.47 8.31 17.72
N SER A 166 0.39 7.05 17.31
CA SER A 166 0.42 5.92 18.25
C SER A 166 1.79 5.25 18.32
N ALA A 167 2.53 5.23 17.20
CA ALA A 167 3.88 4.68 17.14
C ALA A 167 4.92 5.82 17.22
N VAL A 168 4.89 6.56 18.32
CA VAL A 168 5.84 7.65 18.57
C VAL A 168 7.00 7.19 19.41
N ARG A 169 8.20 7.68 19.08
CA ARG A 169 9.37 7.53 19.93
C ARG A 169 9.35 8.61 20.99
N LEU A 170 9.41 8.18 22.25
CA LEU A 170 9.40 9.04 23.42
C LEU A 170 10.73 8.93 24.13
N CYS A 171 11.26 10.05 24.58
CA CYS A 171 12.43 10.11 25.44
C CYS A 171 12.14 11.12 26.55
N LEU A 172 12.01 10.64 27.76
CA LEU A 172 11.86 11.49 28.95
C LEU A 172 13.21 11.59 29.66
N ASP A 173 13.73 12.80 29.75
CA ASP A 173 14.98 13.10 30.42
C ASP A 173 14.87 14.40 31.20
N ALA A 174 15.19 14.36 32.51
CA ALA A 174 15.21 15.51 33.41
C ALA A 174 14.02 16.48 33.27
N GLY A 175 12.79 15.93 33.17
CA GLY A 175 11.57 16.76 33.04
C GLY A 175 11.26 17.23 31.61
N THR A 176 12.12 16.92 30.63
CA THR A 176 11.86 17.22 29.22
C THR A 176 11.40 15.98 28.49
N LEU A 177 10.26 16.06 27.79
CA LEU A 177 9.72 15.00 26.95
C LEU A 177 10.04 15.31 25.48
N CYS A 178 10.87 14.49 24.87
CA CYS A 178 11.11 14.50 23.42
C CYS A 178 10.17 13.50 22.74
N VAL A 179 9.41 13.95 21.76
CA VAL A 179 8.43 13.17 21.01
C VAL A 179 8.81 13.16 19.54
N THR A 180 9.09 11.99 18.98
CA THR A 180 9.43 11.84 17.56
C THR A 180 8.42 10.89 16.92
N PRO A 181 7.55 11.37 16.02
CA PRO A 181 6.55 10.55 15.34
C PRO A 181 7.19 9.54 14.37
N TYR A 182 6.34 8.67 13.80
CA TYR A 182 6.75 7.67 12.81
C TYR A 182 7.88 6.75 13.30
N MET A 183 7.73 6.21 14.52
CA MET A 183 8.73 5.34 15.15
C MET A 183 10.14 5.99 15.27
N GLY A 184 10.19 7.31 15.32
CA GLY A 184 11.44 8.05 15.41
C GLY A 184 12.00 8.57 14.09
N LEU A 185 11.30 8.45 12.97
CA LEU A 185 11.70 8.98 11.66
C LEU A 185 11.29 10.43 11.44
N GLY A 186 10.28 10.92 12.19
CA GLY A 186 9.78 12.28 12.04
C GLY A 186 10.62 13.35 12.75
N MET A 187 10.13 14.58 12.71
CA MET A 187 10.75 15.71 13.41
C MET A 187 10.48 15.61 14.91
N THR A 188 11.54 15.75 15.71
CA THR A 188 11.45 15.70 17.17
C THR A 188 10.87 17.00 17.70
N ARG A 189 9.82 16.89 18.50
CA ARG A 189 9.26 17.97 19.30
C ARG A 189 9.70 17.81 20.74
N ARG A 190 10.04 18.91 21.40
CA ARG A 190 10.45 18.93 22.81
C ARG A 190 9.38 19.66 23.62
N TYR A 191 8.98 19.07 24.72
CA TYR A 191 7.99 19.60 25.64
C TYR A 191 8.60 19.62 27.05
N ASP A 192 8.36 20.66 27.79
CA ASP A 192 8.54 20.64 29.24
C ASP A 192 7.35 19.87 29.87
N MET A 193 7.62 18.98 30.81
CA MET A 193 6.57 18.23 31.48
C MET A 193 5.63 19.13 32.28
N HIS A 194 6.10 20.30 32.73
CA HIS A 194 5.28 21.32 33.41
C HIS A 194 4.25 22.00 32.48
N ASP A 195 4.45 21.92 31.16
CA ASP A 195 3.51 22.48 30.18
C ASP A 195 2.23 21.64 30.03
N PHE A 196 2.22 20.42 30.57
CA PHE A 196 1.06 19.54 30.48
C PHE A 196 0.11 19.71 31.67
N ASP A 197 -1.17 19.86 31.36
CA ASP A 197 -2.24 20.01 32.36
C ASP A 197 -2.50 18.72 33.15
N GLY A 198 -2.06 17.59 32.62
CA GLY A 198 -2.23 16.26 33.21
C GLY A 198 -2.30 15.15 32.18
N VAL A 199 -2.55 13.95 32.68
CA VAL A 199 -2.67 12.72 31.91
C VAL A 199 -4.08 12.17 32.03
N THR A 200 -4.66 11.71 30.94
CA THR A 200 -5.94 10.98 30.93
C THR A 200 -5.75 9.61 30.31
N THR A 201 -6.41 8.61 30.85
CA THR A 201 -6.33 7.23 30.40
C THR A 201 -7.62 6.84 29.65
N SER A 202 -7.48 6.01 28.62
CA SER A 202 -8.59 5.39 27.91
C SER A 202 -8.28 3.93 27.69
N VAL A 203 -9.26 3.07 27.91
CA VAL A 203 -9.10 1.62 27.78
C VAL A 203 -9.89 1.12 26.58
N LEU A 204 -9.25 0.27 25.77
CA LEU A 204 -9.87 -0.44 24.67
C LEU A 204 -9.78 -1.95 24.90
N VAL A 205 -10.93 -2.59 24.98
CA VAL A 205 -11.00 -4.06 25.01
C VAL A 205 -11.22 -4.57 23.58
N SER A 206 -10.30 -5.38 23.09
CA SER A 206 -10.41 -5.97 21.76
C SER A 206 -9.93 -7.41 21.77
N ARG A 207 -10.77 -8.32 21.30
CA ARG A 207 -10.48 -9.77 21.22
C ARG A 207 -10.00 -10.40 22.55
N GLY A 208 -10.55 -9.93 23.67
CA GLY A 208 -10.16 -10.41 25.00
C GLY A 208 -8.88 -9.83 25.58
N GLU A 209 -8.19 -8.97 24.83
CA GLU A 209 -7.03 -8.20 25.33
C GLU A 209 -7.44 -6.78 25.68
N VAL A 210 -6.81 -6.26 26.73
CA VAL A 210 -7.04 -4.89 27.22
C VAL A 210 -5.87 -4.02 26.78
N TYR A 211 -6.15 -2.97 26.02
CA TYR A 211 -5.18 -1.99 25.58
C TYR A 211 -5.43 -0.67 26.27
N GLU A 212 -4.40 -0.15 26.88
CA GLU A 212 -4.43 1.11 27.59
C GLU A 212 -3.78 2.19 26.71
N TYR A 213 -4.45 3.33 26.62
CA TYR A 213 -3.97 4.53 25.93
C TYR A 213 -3.88 5.66 26.96
N ARG A 214 -2.71 6.29 27.05
CA ARG A 214 -2.54 7.50 27.84
C ARG A 214 -2.33 8.70 26.94
N TYR A 215 -3.02 9.79 27.29
CA TYR A 215 -2.95 11.04 26.56
C TYR A 215 -2.44 12.13 27.50
N LEU A 216 -1.35 12.81 27.10
CA LEU A 216 -0.90 14.03 27.76
C LEU A 216 -1.71 15.20 27.21
N LEU A 217 -2.27 15.98 28.11
CA LEU A 217 -3.12 17.12 27.83
C LEU A 217 -2.31 18.41 27.92
N LYS A 218 -2.44 19.28 26.91
CA LYS A 218 -1.87 20.64 26.92
C LYS A 218 -2.96 21.61 26.47
N GLY A 219 -3.35 22.56 27.32
CA GLY A 219 -4.48 23.46 27.07
C GLY A 219 -5.81 22.70 26.88
N GLY A 220 -6.01 21.62 27.64
CA GLY A 220 -7.18 20.74 27.55
C GLY A 220 -7.23 19.85 26.30
N ARG A 221 -6.22 19.89 25.42
CA ARG A 221 -6.13 19.10 24.17
C ARG A 221 -5.19 17.91 24.34
N ARG A 222 -5.48 16.81 23.64
CA ARG A 222 -4.61 15.62 23.56
C ARG A 222 -3.43 15.90 22.64
N GLU A 223 -2.24 16.14 23.20
CA GLU A 223 -1.04 16.47 22.43
C GLU A 223 -0.19 15.23 22.13
N VAL A 224 0.01 14.38 23.12
CA VAL A 224 0.82 13.15 22.98
C VAL A 224 0.01 11.95 23.38
N ARG A 225 0.10 10.86 22.62
CA ARG A 225 -0.57 9.59 22.86
C ARG A 225 0.47 8.49 23.11
N LEU A 226 0.33 7.77 24.22
CA LEU A 226 1.06 6.54 24.52
C LEU A 226 0.11 5.36 24.34
N SER A 227 0.58 4.28 23.75
CA SER A 227 -0.21 3.07 23.56
C SER A 227 0.50 1.85 24.12
N SER A 228 -0.16 1.10 24.98
CA SER A 228 0.35 -0.19 25.48
C SER A 228 0.45 -1.24 24.38
N CYS A 229 -0.31 -1.09 23.28
CA CYS A 229 -0.26 -1.97 22.13
C CYS A 229 1.07 -1.90 21.39
N TYR A 230 1.64 -0.70 21.24
CA TYR A 230 2.79 -0.46 20.37
C TYR A 230 4.11 -0.28 21.13
N LEU A 231 4.07 -0.05 22.44
CA LEU A 231 5.24 0.18 23.29
C LEU A 231 5.51 -1.01 24.22
N LYS A 232 6.70 -1.63 24.08
CA LYS A 232 7.12 -2.76 24.92
C LYS A 232 7.31 -2.36 26.38
N ASN A 233 7.85 -1.16 26.63
CA ASN A 233 8.13 -0.63 27.95
C ASN A 233 7.09 0.42 28.41
N TYR A 234 5.83 0.25 27.95
CA TYR A 234 4.73 1.16 28.27
C TYR A 234 4.58 1.44 29.77
N ALA A 235 4.59 0.40 30.61
CA ALA A 235 4.41 0.55 32.05
C ALA A 235 5.48 1.47 32.66
N ARG A 236 6.76 1.30 32.28
CA ARG A 236 7.85 2.14 32.77
C ARG A 236 7.70 3.61 32.36
N LEU A 237 7.34 3.85 31.10
CA LEU A 237 7.09 5.20 30.57
C LEU A 237 5.88 5.84 31.25
N SER A 238 4.80 5.07 31.38
CA SER A 238 3.56 5.48 32.02
C SER A 238 3.78 5.91 33.47
N THR A 239 4.55 5.13 34.24
CA THR A 239 4.93 5.47 35.64
C THR A 239 5.79 6.73 35.68
N ALA A 240 6.80 6.84 34.82
CA ALA A 240 7.68 8.00 34.78
C ALA A 240 6.94 9.30 34.44
N ILE A 241 6.00 9.24 33.49
CA ILE A 241 5.17 10.38 33.10
C ILE A 241 4.15 10.72 34.22
N GLY A 242 3.52 9.69 34.84
CA GLY A 242 2.59 9.88 35.93
C GLY A 242 3.23 10.50 37.19
N ALA A 243 4.54 10.33 37.38
CA ALA A 243 5.28 11.02 38.44
C ALA A 243 5.46 12.53 38.19
N CYS A 244 5.36 12.96 36.92
CA CYS A 244 5.56 14.37 36.53
C CYS A 244 4.24 15.13 36.29
N CYS A 245 3.13 14.42 35.99
CA CYS A 245 1.85 15.04 35.61
C CYS A 245 0.71 14.48 36.43
N PRO A 246 -0.28 15.32 36.85
CA PRO A 246 -1.46 14.88 37.59
C PRO A 246 -2.34 13.97 36.74
N ASP A 247 -2.87 12.91 37.31
CA ASP A 247 -3.86 12.05 36.69
C ASP A 247 -5.24 12.71 36.66
N ARG A 248 -5.83 12.84 35.48
CA ARG A 248 -7.16 13.42 35.26
C ARG A 248 -8.25 12.34 35.12
N GLY A 249 -7.90 11.09 35.42
CA GLY A 249 -8.80 9.96 35.39
C GLY A 249 -9.06 9.38 33.98
N GLU A 250 -10.01 8.45 33.94
CA GLU A 250 -10.37 7.75 32.71
C GLU A 250 -11.40 8.56 31.91
N ARG A 251 -11.21 8.57 30.60
CA ARG A 251 -12.19 9.12 29.65
C ARG A 251 -12.52 8.07 28.59
N PRO A 252 -13.81 7.93 28.27
CA PRO A 252 -14.20 7.00 27.21
C PRO A 252 -13.55 7.37 25.89
N ARG A 253 -13.29 6.36 25.08
CA ARG A 253 -12.78 6.55 23.73
C ARG A 253 -13.91 7.10 22.86
N ASP A 254 -13.69 8.25 22.26
CA ASP A 254 -14.61 8.86 21.31
C ASP A 254 -13.99 8.77 19.90
N PHE A 255 -14.58 7.94 19.07
CA PHE A 255 -14.14 7.73 17.68
C PHE A 255 -14.21 9.02 16.86
N TRP A 256 -15.25 9.82 17.03
CA TRP A 256 -15.41 11.08 16.29
C TRP A 256 -14.38 12.12 16.70
N LEU A 257 -14.03 12.16 17.97
CA LEU A 257 -12.96 13.02 18.46
C LEU A 257 -11.61 12.58 17.89
N GLU A 258 -11.31 11.28 17.86
CA GLU A 258 -10.08 10.74 17.26
C GLU A 258 -10.01 11.02 15.77
N LEU A 259 -11.13 10.86 15.03
CA LEU A 259 -11.21 11.19 13.60
C LEU A 259 -10.96 12.69 13.34
N LYS A 260 -11.55 13.57 14.15
CA LYS A 260 -11.38 15.02 14.05
C LYS A 260 -9.94 15.46 14.35
N GLU A 261 -9.30 14.77 15.27
CA GLU A 261 -7.89 14.99 15.61
C GLU A 261 -6.93 14.48 14.53
N LEU A 262 -7.34 13.55 13.65
CA LEU A 262 -6.52 13.01 12.57
C LEU A 262 -6.17 14.09 11.52
N PHE A 263 -7.08 15.03 11.30
CA PHE A 263 -6.94 16.10 10.30
C PHE A 263 -6.35 17.41 10.88
N ARG A 264 -5.86 17.37 12.11
CA ARG A 264 -5.12 18.46 12.79
C ARG A 264 -3.65 18.11 12.96
#